data_47571e34c888f7e95017cf3739518ce4
#
_entry.id   47571e34c888f7e95017cf3739518ce4
#
_cell.length_a   1.000
_cell.length_b   1.000
_cell.length_c   1.000
_cell.angle_alpha   90.00
_cell.angle_beta   90.00
_cell.angle_gamma   90.00
#
_symmetry.space_group_name_H-M   'P 1'
#
loop_
_entity.id
_entity.type
_entity.pdbx_description
1 polymer ?
#
loop_
_entity_poly.entity_id
_entity_poly.type
_entity_poly.pdbx_seq_one_letter_code
_entity_poly.pdbx_strand_id
1 'polypeptide(L)'
;MPAQAFYEMDGQRLVPSGLTRGPWDPGAQHAGPPSALIARALERCEPRDGMEIGRITIEILRPVPLAPLKLRAEVVRPGRSVELLEASLSGPDGVLMRARAWRVASSAAGPPPERPAAGPADGAERPFFPTGQEIGYHTAMEYRFMRGAFLEPGPATVWMRMRVALVEGEDPTPLQRVMVAADSGNGVSAALDWRTHLFINTDLSVHLLRVPETEWVCLEAETLLGSNGLADTALWDERGRIGRAAQTLLVRPRA
;
A
#
# COMPACT_ATOMS: atom_id res chain seq x y z
N MET A 1 -1.51 2.86 26.64
CA MET A 1 -2.37 3.49 25.61
C MET A 1 -2.38 2.55 24.42
N PRO A 2 -3.49 2.35 23.69
CA PRO A 2 -3.45 1.62 22.45
C PRO A 2 -2.50 2.35 21.48
N ALA A 3 -1.76 1.58 20.66
CA ALA A 3 -0.86 2.14 19.66
C ALA A 3 -1.63 3.10 18.73
N GLN A 4 -1.11 4.30 18.55
CA GLN A 4 -1.73 5.33 17.70
C GLN A 4 -1.08 5.41 16.31
N ALA A 5 -0.09 4.57 16.03
CA ALA A 5 0.63 4.53 14.77
C ALA A 5 1.00 3.11 14.39
N PHE A 6 1.30 2.91 13.10
CA PHE A 6 1.88 1.67 12.62
C PHE A 6 3.31 1.48 13.14
N TYR A 7 4.07 2.57 13.27
CA TYR A 7 5.47 2.53 13.71
C TYR A 7 5.80 3.64 14.71
N GLU A 8 6.74 3.31 15.59
CA GLU A 8 7.42 4.26 16.46
C GLU A 8 8.88 4.39 16.05
N MET A 9 9.49 5.56 16.29
CA MET A 9 10.91 5.77 16.05
C MET A 9 11.71 5.42 17.32
N ASP A 10 12.69 4.52 17.19
CA ASP A 10 13.73 4.26 18.18
C ASP A 10 15.11 4.61 17.56
N GLY A 11 15.55 5.82 17.78
CA GLY A 11 16.71 6.37 17.08
C GLY A 11 16.50 6.39 15.57
N GLN A 12 17.27 5.62 14.83
CA GLN A 12 17.14 5.47 13.37
C GLN A 12 16.34 4.22 12.96
N ARG A 13 15.77 3.50 13.92
CA ARG A 13 14.97 2.31 13.66
C ARG A 13 13.50 2.62 13.72
N LEU A 14 12.73 1.91 12.93
CA LEU A 14 11.28 1.93 12.92
C LEU A 14 10.81 0.64 13.59
N VAL A 15 10.15 0.79 14.74
CA VAL A 15 9.62 -0.32 15.53
C VAL A 15 8.15 -0.50 15.18
N PRO A 16 7.76 -1.65 14.59
CA PRO A 16 6.36 -1.89 14.23
C PRO A 16 5.50 -2.13 15.47
N SER A 17 4.32 -1.53 15.51
CA SER A 17 3.27 -1.88 16.46
C SER A 17 2.49 -3.12 16.00
N GLY A 18 1.65 -3.67 16.86
CA GLY A 18 0.74 -4.75 16.49
C GLY A 18 -0.25 -4.40 15.36
N LEU A 19 -0.46 -3.10 15.09
CA LEU A 19 -1.31 -2.62 14.00
C LEU A 19 -0.75 -2.91 12.60
N THR A 20 0.53 -3.22 12.46
CA THR A 20 1.14 -3.60 11.18
C THR A 20 0.85 -5.05 10.77
N ARG A 21 0.38 -5.89 11.71
CA ARG A 21 0.23 -7.33 11.55
C ARG A 21 -0.70 -7.68 10.38
N GLY A 22 -0.23 -8.58 9.52
CA GLY A 22 -0.98 -9.08 8.36
C GLY A 22 -1.95 -10.21 8.71
N PRO A 23 -2.85 -10.57 7.78
CA PRO A 23 -3.85 -11.61 8.02
C PRO A 23 -3.31 -13.04 7.84
N TRP A 24 -2.16 -13.21 7.17
CA TRP A 24 -1.66 -14.52 6.74
C TRP A 24 -0.76 -15.20 7.76
N ASP A 25 0.06 -14.41 8.45
CA ASP A 25 1.03 -14.86 9.45
C ASP A 25 1.04 -13.86 10.61
N PRO A 26 0.77 -14.32 11.85
CA PRO A 26 0.77 -13.42 13.02
C PRO A 26 2.14 -12.84 13.37
N GLY A 27 3.23 -13.42 12.85
CA GLY A 27 4.61 -12.93 12.99
C GLY A 27 5.03 -11.95 11.90
N ALA A 28 4.21 -11.75 10.88
CA ALA A 28 4.54 -10.89 9.73
C ALA A 28 3.58 -9.69 9.61
N GLN A 29 4.11 -8.61 9.04
CA GLN A 29 3.35 -7.41 8.73
C GLN A 29 2.56 -7.59 7.43
N HIS A 30 1.42 -6.89 7.29
CA HIS A 30 0.81 -6.58 5.99
C HIS A 30 1.78 -5.69 5.20
N ALA A 31 1.96 -5.92 3.90
CA ALA A 31 2.99 -5.20 3.15
C ALA A 31 2.64 -3.72 2.88
N GLY A 32 1.42 -3.27 3.12
CA GLY A 32 1.00 -1.87 2.98
C GLY A 32 1.78 -0.89 3.86
N PRO A 33 1.81 -1.04 5.19
CA PRO A 33 2.58 -0.15 6.07
C PRO A 33 4.08 -0.09 5.73
N PRO A 34 4.83 -1.20 5.53
CA PRO A 34 6.24 -1.12 5.11
C PRO A 34 6.42 -0.52 3.71
N SER A 35 5.47 -0.69 2.78
CA SER A 35 5.49 0.00 1.48
C SER A 35 5.36 1.52 1.64
N ALA A 36 4.53 1.98 2.57
CA ALA A 36 4.41 3.39 2.90
C ALA A 36 5.67 3.95 3.60
N LEU A 37 6.38 3.15 4.41
CA LEU A 37 7.70 3.54 4.94
C LEU A 37 8.73 3.74 3.83
N ILE A 38 8.72 2.90 2.81
CA ILE A 38 9.57 3.07 1.62
C ILE A 38 9.21 4.38 0.91
N ALA A 39 7.92 4.65 0.70
CA ALA A 39 7.47 5.93 0.12
C ALA A 39 7.95 7.13 0.94
N ARG A 40 7.79 7.08 2.28
CA ARG A 40 8.30 8.10 3.19
C ARG A 40 9.81 8.34 3.03
N ALA A 41 10.60 7.29 2.88
CA ALA A 41 12.04 7.42 2.68
C ALA A 41 12.37 8.05 1.32
N LEU A 42 11.66 7.66 0.26
CA LEU A 42 11.83 8.22 -1.09
C LEU A 42 11.41 9.71 -1.17
N GLU A 43 10.31 10.10 -0.49
CA GLU A 43 9.88 11.50 -0.41
C GLU A 43 10.93 12.39 0.29
N ARG A 44 11.58 11.85 1.33
CA ARG A 44 12.60 12.57 2.13
C ARG A 44 14.00 12.52 1.53
N CYS A 45 14.21 11.70 0.50
CA CYS A 45 15.49 11.57 -0.17
C CYS A 45 15.70 12.74 -1.12
N GLU A 46 16.55 13.70 -0.72
CA GLU A 46 16.91 14.88 -1.53
C GLU A 46 15.67 15.50 -2.21
N PRO A 47 14.69 16.00 -1.44
CA PRO A 47 13.44 16.52 -2.00
C PRO A 47 13.71 17.70 -2.94
N ARG A 48 12.92 17.79 -4.01
CA ARG A 48 13.06 18.84 -5.02
C ARG A 48 11.73 19.45 -5.35
N ASP A 49 11.65 20.76 -5.27
CA ASP A 49 10.46 21.53 -5.62
C ASP A 49 10.06 21.30 -7.09
N GLY A 50 8.76 21.12 -7.31
CA GLY A 50 8.18 20.88 -8.63
C GLY A 50 8.47 19.49 -9.22
N MET A 51 8.98 18.56 -8.41
CA MET A 51 9.14 17.16 -8.80
C MET A 51 8.34 16.25 -7.90
N GLU A 52 7.63 15.30 -8.49
CA GLU A 52 6.74 14.37 -7.81
C GLU A 52 7.09 12.92 -8.14
N ILE A 53 6.82 12.00 -7.21
CA ILE A 53 6.96 10.57 -7.47
C ILE A 53 5.79 10.12 -8.35
N GLY A 54 6.09 9.78 -9.60
CA GLY A 54 5.11 9.29 -10.57
C GLY A 54 4.98 7.77 -10.59
N ARG A 55 6.00 7.03 -10.10
CA ARG A 55 5.96 5.58 -10.00
C ARG A 55 6.81 5.07 -8.85
N ILE A 56 6.30 4.09 -8.11
CA ILE A 56 7.07 3.24 -7.20
C ILE A 56 6.84 1.79 -7.59
N THR A 57 7.90 1.01 -7.77
CA THR A 57 7.87 -0.44 -7.87
C THR A 57 8.63 -1.02 -6.68
N ILE A 58 8.00 -1.93 -5.95
CA ILE A 58 8.54 -2.57 -4.75
C ILE A 58 8.61 -4.07 -4.99
N GLU A 59 9.77 -4.66 -4.75
CA GLU A 59 10.00 -6.10 -4.68
C GLU A 59 9.92 -6.55 -3.22
N ILE A 60 9.08 -7.51 -2.92
CA ILE A 60 8.92 -8.12 -1.59
C ILE A 60 9.73 -9.40 -1.58
N LEU A 61 10.95 -9.32 -1.05
CA LEU A 61 11.91 -10.42 -1.09
C LEU A 61 11.67 -11.45 0.01
N ARG A 62 11.07 -11.03 1.12
CA ARG A 62 10.76 -11.86 2.29
C ARG A 62 9.58 -11.27 3.05
N PRO A 63 8.84 -12.08 3.86
CA PRO A 63 7.88 -11.56 4.82
C PRO A 63 8.54 -10.53 5.74
N VAL A 64 7.87 -9.41 5.98
CA VAL A 64 8.37 -8.35 6.86
C VAL A 64 8.02 -8.71 8.30
N PRO A 65 8.98 -8.99 9.20
CA PRO A 65 8.72 -9.40 10.56
C PRO A 65 8.23 -8.24 11.45
N LEU A 66 7.62 -8.57 12.59
CA LEU A 66 7.30 -7.62 13.65
C LEU A 66 8.57 -7.33 14.49
N ALA A 67 9.59 -6.78 13.86
CA ALA A 67 10.90 -6.47 14.45
C ALA A 67 11.38 -5.09 13.98
N PRO A 68 12.32 -4.45 14.68
CA PRO A 68 12.86 -3.16 14.28
C PRO A 68 13.46 -3.18 12.88
N LEU A 69 13.09 -2.17 12.08
CA LEU A 69 13.43 -2.02 10.67
C LEU A 69 14.37 -0.83 10.45
N LYS A 70 15.15 -0.89 9.37
CA LYS A 70 15.98 0.21 8.88
C LYS A 70 15.63 0.51 7.44
N LEU A 71 15.60 1.80 7.12
CA LEU A 71 15.38 2.32 5.77
C LEU A 71 16.64 2.97 5.24
N ARG A 72 16.88 2.79 3.94
CA ARG A 72 17.83 3.55 3.15
C ARG A 72 17.15 3.98 1.86
N ALA A 73 17.41 5.22 1.44
CA ALA A 73 17.03 5.72 0.13
C ALA A 73 18.16 6.56 -0.44
N GLU A 74 18.30 6.55 -1.78
CA GLU A 74 19.32 7.30 -2.50
C GLU A 74 18.86 7.64 -3.91
N VAL A 75 19.38 8.75 -4.45
CA VAL A 75 19.20 9.12 -5.86
C VAL A 75 20.28 8.38 -6.67
N VAL A 76 19.89 7.37 -7.44
CA VAL A 76 20.82 6.57 -8.25
C VAL A 76 21.03 7.14 -9.67
N ARG A 77 20.09 7.94 -10.15
CA ARG A 77 20.20 8.66 -11.40
C ARG A 77 19.63 10.07 -11.23
N PRO A 78 20.47 11.08 -11.01
CA PRO A 78 20.01 12.46 -10.96
C PRO A 78 19.60 12.97 -12.35
N GLY A 79 18.75 14.00 -12.39
CA GLY A 79 18.35 14.64 -13.64
C GLY A 79 17.45 15.85 -13.41
N ARG A 80 17.36 16.72 -14.40
CA ARG A 80 16.59 17.97 -14.26
C ARG A 80 15.08 17.76 -14.25
N SER A 81 14.59 16.86 -15.09
CA SER A 81 13.15 16.63 -15.29
C SER A 81 12.70 15.23 -14.86
N VAL A 82 13.62 14.28 -14.73
CA VAL A 82 13.36 12.92 -14.29
C VAL A 82 14.55 12.41 -13.47
N GLU A 83 14.28 11.75 -12.35
CA GLU A 83 15.26 11.14 -11.47
C GLU A 83 14.85 9.74 -11.13
N LEU A 84 15.83 8.83 -11.01
CA LEU A 84 15.60 7.50 -10.47
C LEU A 84 16.12 7.45 -9.03
N LEU A 85 15.26 7.02 -8.13
CA LEU A 85 15.60 6.76 -6.73
C LEU A 85 15.51 5.27 -6.46
N GLU A 86 16.34 4.80 -5.53
CA GLU A 86 16.24 3.46 -4.96
C GLU A 86 16.02 3.55 -3.45
N ALA A 87 15.28 2.58 -2.90
CA ALA A 87 15.15 2.42 -1.46
C ALA A 87 15.22 0.95 -1.07
N SER A 88 15.63 0.68 0.15
CA SER A 88 15.61 -0.64 0.75
C SER A 88 15.12 -0.60 2.19
N LEU A 89 14.33 -1.60 2.55
CA LEU A 89 13.88 -1.88 3.90
C LEU A 89 14.59 -3.13 4.38
N SER A 90 15.26 -3.06 5.54
CA SER A 90 16.00 -4.15 6.12
C SER A 90 15.52 -4.44 7.54
N GLY A 91 15.50 -5.71 7.90
CA GLY A 91 15.27 -6.23 9.24
C GLY A 91 16.51 -6.90 9.81
N PRO A 92 16.36 -7.70 10.90
CA PRO A 92 17.47 -8.40 11.54
C PRO A 92 18.25 -9.29 10.56
N ASP A 93 17.56 -9.97 9.64
CA ASP A 93 18.14 -10.97 8.73
C ASP A 93 18.47 -10.41 7.34
N GLY A 94 18.63 -9.10 7.22
CA GLY A 94 19.03 -8.42 5.98
C GLY A 94 17.87 -7.73 5.25
N VAL A 95 18.03 -7.56 3.94
CA VAL A 95 17.06 -6.83 3.10
C VAL A 95 15.77 -7.63 2.95
N LEU A 96 14.65 -6.99 3.22
CA LEU A 96 13.29 -7.53 3.15
C LEU A 96 12.53 -7.04 1.92
N MET A 97 12.70 -5.75 1.59
CA MET A 97 12.06 -5.13 0.43
C MET A 97 13.07 -4.22 -0.29
N ARG A 98 12.93 -4.12 -1.61
CA ARG A 98 13.63 -3.13 -2.44
C ARG A 98 12.65 -2.36 -3.27
N ALA A 99 12.97 -1.11 -3.56
CA ALA A 99 12.11 -0.28 -4.39
C ALA A 99 12.91 0.58 -5.35
N ARG A 100 12.28 0.87 -6.50
CA ARG A 100 12.70 1.91 -7.44
C ARG A 100 11.56 2.88 -7.67
N ALA A 101 11.87 4.17 -7.67
CA ALA A 101 10.90 5.20 -7.93
C ALA A 101 11.38 6.14 -9.03
N TRP A 102 10.48 6.48 -9.95
CA TRP A 102 10.68 7.62 -10.83
C TRP A 102 10.07 8.87 -10.20
N ARG A 103 10.89 9.87 -9.98
CA ARG A 103 10.48 11.23 -9.63
C ARG A 103 10.58 12.07 -10.91
N VAL A 104 9.50 12.77 -11.25
CA VAL A 104 9.34 13.50 -12.51
C VAL A 104 8.92 14.94 -12.24
N ALA A 105 9.35 15.86 -13.11
CA ALA A 105 8.90 17.23 -13.04
C ALA A 105 7.38 17.29 -13.27
N SER A 106 6.67 17.90 -12.34
CA SER A 106 5.21 18.08 -12.43
C SER A 106 4.87 19.05 -13.58
N SER A 107 3.84 18.71 -14.34
CA SER A 107 3.25 19.61 -15.34
C SER A 107 1.75 19.61 -15.22
N ALA A 108 1.11 20.76 -15.15
CA ALA A 108 -0.34 20.91 -15.02
C ALA A 108 -1.11 20.72 -16.35
N ALA A 109 -0.64 19.85 -17.25
CA ALA A 109 -1.05 19.82 -18.66
C ALA A 109 -2.18 18.83 -18.99
N GLY A 110 -2.85 18.22 -17.99
CA GLY A 110 -3.90 17.24 -18.24
C GLY A 110 -5.32 17.79 -18.12
N PRO A 111 -6.32 17.14 -18.75
CA PRO A 111 -7.70 17.41 -18.45
C PRO A 111 -8.01 17.06 -16.99
N PRO A 112 -9.06 17.63 -16.37
CA PRO A 112 -9.47 17.25 -15.04
C PRO A 112 -9.77 15.74 -15.00
N PRO A 113 -9.39 15.03 -13.93
CA PRO A 113 -9.61 13.59 -13.82
C PRO A 113 -11.13 13.29 -13.81
N GLU A 114 -11.48 12.15 -14.37
CA GLU A 114 -12.83 11.59 -14.21
C GLU A 114 -13.13 11.41 -12.72
N ARG A 115 -14.32 11.80 -12.29
CA ARG A 115 -14.74 11.64 -10.89
C ARG A 115 -15.23 10.22 -10.63
N PRO A 116 -15.01 9.69 -9.40
CA PRO A 116 -15.59 8.41 -9.03
C PRO A 116 -17.13 8.49 -9.06
N ALA A 117 -17.77 7.39 -9.39
CA ALA A 117 -19.22 7.32 -9.48
C ALA A 117 -19.94 7.57 -8.13
N ALA A 118 -19.27 7.26 -7.02
CA ALA A 118 -19.78 7.45 -5.66
C ALA A 118 -18.63 7.63 -4.65
N GLY A 119 -18.90 8.32 -3.55
CA GLY A 119 -17.93 8.62 -2.50
C GLY A 119 -17.91 7.59 -1.35
N PRO A 120 -17.01 7.77 -0.37
CA PRO A 120 -16.91 6.83 0.76
C PRO A 120 -18.17 6.80 1.65
N ALA A 121 -18.96 7.87 1.67
CA ALA A 121 -20.20 7.95 2.43
C ALA A 121 -21.29 6.99 1.90
N ASP A 122 -21.22 6.63 0.63
CA ASP A 122 -22.17 5.73 -0.02
C ASP A 122 -21.82 4.25 0.19
N GLY A 123 -20.62 3.98 0.70
CA GLY A 123 -20.11 2.63 0.91
C GLY A 123 -20.54 2.01 2.24
N ALA A 124 -20.59 0.68 2.26
CA ALA A 124 -20.94 -0.10 3.44
C ALA A 124 -19.71 -0.72 4.12
N GLU A 125 -19.71 -0.77 5.44
CA GLU A 125 -18.78 -1.61 6.18
C GLU A 125 -19.09 -3.09 5.90
N ARG A 126 -18.03 -3.89 5.75
CA ARG A 126 -18.14 -5.34 5.56
C ARG A 126 -17.18 -6.06 6.52
N PRO A 127 -17.56 -7.26 7.00
CA PRO A 127 -16.66 -8.04 7.85
C PRO A 127 -15.33 -8.32 7.15
N PHE A 128 -14.25 -8.14 7.89
CA PHE A 128 -12.92 -8.60 7.48
C PHE A 128 -12.83 -10.12 7.63
N PHE A 129 -11.86 -10.77 6.96
CA PHE A 129 -11.71 -12.22 7.22
C PHE A 129 -11.22 -12.45 8.67
N PRO A 130 -11.66 -13.55 9.28
CA PRO A 130 -11.31 -13.87 10.66
C PRO A 130 -9.82 -14.24 10.75
N THR A 131 -9.00 -13.28 11.19
CA THR A 131 -7.55 -13.46 11.35
C THR A 131 -7.19 -14.20 12.64
N GLY A 132 -8.12 -14.30 13.58
CA GLY A 132 -7.85 -14.75 14.94
C GLY A 132 -7.07 -13.73 15.79
N GLN A 133 -6.88 -12.51 15.30
CA GLN A 133 -6.10 -11.45 15.94
C GLN A 133 -7.02 -10.28 16.29
N GLU A 134 -6.94 -9.79 17.54
CA GLU A 134 -7.73 -8.62 17.96
C GLU A 134 -7.22 -7.32 17.33
N ILE A 135 -5.90 -7.22 17.10
CA ILE A 135 -5.22 -6.02 16.58
C ILE A 135 -4.38 -6.39 15.37
N GLY A 136 -4.50 -5.62 14.32
CA GLY A 136 -3.73 -5.79 13.09
C GLY A 136 -4.03 -4.69 12.08
N TYR A 137 -3.52 -4.83 10.87
CA TYR A 137 -3.78 -3.92 9.77
C TYR A 137 -5.28 -3.66 9.55
N HIS A 138 -6.09 -4.70 9.70
CA HIS A 138 -7.55 -4.61 9.55
C HIS A 138 -8.24 -3.69 10.55
N THR A 139 -7.69 -3.50 11.74
CA THR A 139 -8.23 -2.56 12.74
C THR A 139 -7.68 -1.15 12.60
N ALA A 140 -6.52 -1.01 11.95
CA ALA A 140 -5.86 0.27 11.68
C ALA A 140 -6.42 0.99 10.45
N MET A 141 -7.22 0.30 9.64
CA MET A 141 -7.82 0.84 8.43
C MET A 141 -9.34 0.90 8.55
N GLU A 142 -9.94 1.88 7.88
CA GLU A 142 -11.38 1.94 7.63
C GLU A 142 -11.67 1.50 6.21
N TYR A 143 -12.76 0.73 6.03
CA TYR A 143 -13.18 0.18 4.74
C TYR A 143 -14.64 0.51 4.47
N ARG A 144 -14.94 1.02 3.27
CA ARG A 144 -16.29 1.30 2.79
C ARG A 144 -16.46 0.67 1.41
N PHE A 145 -17.09 -0.50 1.35
CA PHE A 145 -17.30 -1.23 0.11
C PHE A 145 -18.47 -0.66 -0.68
N MET A 146 -18.23 -0.34 -1.94
CA MET A 146 -19.24 0.00 -2.94
C MET A 146 -19.71 -1.25 -3.67
N ARG A 147 -18.80 -2.22 -3.89
CA ARG A 147 -19.05 -3.50 -4.54
C ARG A 147 -18.10 -4.56 -3.93
N GLY A 148 -18.60 -5.79 -3.79
CA GLY A 148 -17.86 -6.91 -3.23
C GLY A 148 -17.68 -6.82 -1.72
N ALA A 149 -16.90 -7.74 -1.18
CA ALA A 149 -16.51 -7.82 0.22
C ALA A 149 -15.28 -8.73 0.38
N PHE A 150 -14.59 -8.64 1.51
CA PHE A 150 -13.43 -9.52 1.80
C PHE A 150 -13.73 -11.03 1.74
N LEU A 151 -14.96 -11.43 2.02
CA LEU A 151 -15.37 -12.83 2.06
C LEU A 151 -16.10 -13.28 0.79
N GLU A 152 -16.26 -12.40 -0.18
CA GLU A 152 -16.91 -12.65 -1.46
C GLU A 152 -15.86 -12.66 -2.57
N PRO A 153 -15.59 -13.81 -3.23
CA PRO A 153 -14.68 -13.84 -4.35
C PRO A 153 -15.13 -12.98 -5.52
N GLY A 154 -14.20 -12.26 -6.14
CA GLY A 154 -14.44 -11.47 -7.34
C GLY A 154 -14.00 -10.02 -7.23
N PRO A 155 -14.27 -9.21 -8.27
CA PRO A 155 -13.91 -7.80 -8.31
C PRO A 155 -14.58 -6.99 -7.21
N ALA A 156 -13.84 -6.03 -6.64
CA ALA A 156 -14.34 -5.16 -5.58
C ALA A 156 -14.04 -3.70 -5.85
N THR A 157 -14.90 -2.84 -5.30
CA THR A 157 -14.66 -1.39 -5.21
C THR A 157 -14.79 -0.99 -3.75
N VAL A 158 -13.71 -0.48 -3.16
CA VAL A 158 -13.63 -0.16 -1.74
C VAL A 158 -12.88 1.14 -1.49
N TRP A 159 -13.48 2.01 -0.71
CA TRP A 159 -12.80 3.17 -0.13
C TRP A 159 -12.06 2.75 1.13
N MET A 160 -10.80 3.20 1.24
CA MET A 160 -9.94 2.89 2.37
C MET A 160 -9.34 4.17 2.96
N ARG A 161 -9.27 4.22 4.29
CA ARG A 161 -8.65 5.32 5.04
C ARG A 161 -7.86 4.80 6.22
N MET A 162 -6.72 5.40 6.49
CA MET A 162 -5.95 5.13 7.70
C MET A 162 -6.66 5.71 8.92
N ARG A 163 -6.82 4.90 9.98
CA ARG A 163 -7.33 5.34 11.30
C ARG A 163 -6.21 5.82 12.22
N VAL A 164 -4.97 5.53 11.87
CA VAL A 164 -3.78 5.79 12.67
C VAL A 164 -2.67 6.40 11.83
N ALA A 165 -1.71 7.07 12.44
CA ALA A 165 -0.54 7.58 11.74
C ALA A 165 0.34 6.45 11.19
N LEU A 166 1.15 6.75 10.16
CA LEU A 166 2.17 5.81 9.69
C LEU A 166 3.31 5.70 10.72
N VAL A 167 3.83 6.85 11.12
CA VAL A 167 4.86 6.95 12.17
C VAL A 167 4.33 7.87 13.26
N GLU A 168 4.53 7.51 14.51
CA GLU A 168 4.06 8.29 15.65
C GLU A 168 4.56 9.75 15.57
N GLY A 169 3.63 10.69 15.80
CA GLY A 169 3.91 12.12 15.75
C GLY A 169 4.07 12.72 14.35
N GLU A 170 3.80 11.96 13.27
CA GLU A 170 3.86 12.43 11.89
C GLU A 170 2.50 12.32 11.20
N ASP A 171 2.09 13.36 10.48
CA ASP A 171 0.93 13.27 9.58
C ASP A 171 1.32 12.50 8.31
N PRO A 172 0.58 11.44 7.93
CA PRO A 172 0.86 10.70 6.71
C PRO A 172 0.71 11.57 5.47
N THR A 173 1.68 11.53 4.56
CA THR A 173 1.55 12.20 3.26
C THR A 173 0.50 11.52 2.39
N PRO A 174 -0.03 12.20 1.35
CA PRO A 174 -0.93 11.58 0.40
C PRO A 174 -0.36 10.31 -0.25
N LEU A 175 0.93 10.30 -0.62
CA LEU A 175 1.60 9.14 -1.20
C LEU A 175 1.65 7.96 -0.20
N GLN A 176 1.95 8.22 1.06
CA GLN A 176 1.97 7.20 2.10
C GLN A 176 0.60 6.54 2.28
N ARG A 177 -0.50 7.34 2.26
CA ARG A 177 -1.88 6.82 2.31
C ARG A 177 -2.19 5.89 1.14
N VAL A 178 -1.78 6.27 -0.07
CA VAL A 178 -1.94 5.42 -1.26
C VAL A 178 -1.18 4.10 -1.09
N MET A 179 0.08 4.15 -0.66
CA MET A 179 0.91 2.94 -0.53
C MET A 179 0.40 1.98 0.54
N VAL A 180 -0.14 2.51 1.67
CA VAL A 180 -0.79 1.67 2.68
C VAL A 180 -2.01 0.95 2.09
N ALA A 181 -2.86 1.65 1.33
CA ALA A 181 -4.08 1.09 0.77
C ALA A 181 -3.82 0.16 -0.43
N ALA A 182 -2.92 0.54 -1.35
CA ALA A 182 -2.71 -0.13 -2.64
C ALA A 182 -2.31 -1.60 -2.52
N ASP A 183 -1.60 -1.98 -1.44
CA ASP A 183 -1.23 -3.37 -1.18
C ASP A 183 -2.44 -4.28 -0.87
N SER A 184 -3.59 -3.70 -0.58
CA SER A 184 -4.82 -4.45 -0.32
C SER A 184 -5.53 -4.94 -1.59
N GLY A 185 -5.05 -4.59 -2.79
CA GLY A 185 -5.72 -4.91 -4.06
C GLY A 185 -6.11 -6.39 -4.19
N ASN A 186 -5.17 -7.30 -3.96
CA ASN A 186 -5.42 -8.74 -4.01
C ASN A 186 -6.35 -9.24 -2.89
N GLY A 187 -6.28 -8.63 -1.71
CA GLY A 187 -7.08 -9.02 -0.55
C GLY A 187 -8.55 -8.64 -0.68
N VAL A 188 -8.85 -7.49 -1.29
CA VAL A 188 -10.23 -7.02 -1.49
C VAL A 188 -10.91 -7.64 -2.71
N SER A 189 -10.13 -8.12 -3.70
CA SER A 189 -10.62 -8.71 -4.95
C SER A 189 -10.23 -10.18 -5.12
N ALA A 190 -10.13 -10.93 -4.01
CA ALA A 190 -9.70 -12.31 -4.03
C ALA A 190 -10.55 -13.15 -5.02
N ALA A 191 -9.90 -13.84 -5.96
CA ALA A 191 -10.58 -14.65 -6.98
C ALA A 191 -10.95 -16.05 -6.48
N LEU A 192 -10.32 -16.52 -5.38
CA LEU A 192 -10.55 -17.83 -4.77
C LEU A 192 -10.82 -17.67 -3.27
N ASP A 193 -11.38 -18.70 -2.68
CA ASP A 193 -11.65 -18.72 -1.24
C ASP A 193 -10.35 -18.70 -0.42
N TRP A 194 -10.18 -17.70 0.41
CA TRP A 194 -9.02 -17.52 1.30
C TRP A 194 -8.82 -18.68 2.29
N ARG A 195 -9.87 -19.45 2.60
CA ARG A 195 -9.80 -20.64 3.47
C ARG A 195 -9.07 -21.80 2.80
N THR A 196 -9.11 -21.86 1.49
CA THR A 196 -8.55 -22.97 0.69
C THR A 196 -7.27 -22.58 -0.06
N HIS A 197 -7.03 -21.29 -0.29
CA HIS A 197 -5.88 -20.79 -1.06
C HIS A 197 -5.14 -19.66 -0.35
N LEU A 198 -3.85 -19.57 -0.63
CA LEU A 198 -2.99 -18.44 -0.31
C LEU A 198 -2.80 -17.60 -1.57
N PHE A 199 -2.81 -16.28 -1.39
CA PHE A 199 -2.53 -15.29 -2.42
C PHE A 199 -1.45 -14.36 -1.87
N ILE A 200 -0.22 -14.54 -2.29
CA ILE A 200 0.92 -13.77 -1.76
C ILE A 200 1.49 -12.96 -2.90
N ASN A 201 1.48 -11.65 -2.77
CA ASN A 201 2.13 -10.78 -3.74
C ASN A 201 3.65 -10.77 -3.56
N THR A 202 4.35 -10.85 -4.68
CA THR A 202 5.81 -10.77 -4.76
C THR A 202 6.30 -9.36 -4.97
N ASP A 203 5.43 -8.49 -5.44
CA ASP A 203 5.69 -7.08 -5.76
C ASP A 203 4.46 -6.20 -5.55
N LEU A 204 4.70 -4.91 -5.57
CA LEU A 204 3.68 -3.87 -5.69
C LEU A 204 4.21 -2.77 -6.59
N SER A 205 3.57 -2.53 -7.73
CA SER A 205 3.86 -1.41 -8.62
C SER A 205 2.72 -0.39 -8.60
N VAL A 206 3.02 0.85 -8.25
CA VAL A 206 2.05 1.96 -8.23
C VAL A 206 2.50 3.03 -9.21
N HIS A 207 1.62 3.41 -10.13
CA HIS A 207 1.80 4.52 -11.06
C HIS A 207 0.80 5.62 -10.71
N LEU A 208 1.28 6.85 -10.54
CA LEU A 208 0.46 8.01 -10.23
C LEU A 208 0.33 8.95 -11.42
N LEU A 209 -0.87 9.41 -11.66
CA LEU A 209 -1.22 10.46 -12.63
C LEU A 209 -1.09 11.85 -12.00
N ARG A 210 -1.35 11.94 -10.70
CA ARG A 210 -1.30 13.14 -9.88
C ARG A 210 -1.13 12.79 -8.41
N VAL A 211 -0.74 13.76 -7.61
CA VAL A 211 -0.74 13.65 -6.15
C VAL A 211 -2.19 13.55 -5.65
N PRO A 212 -2.50 12.58 -4.76
CA PRO A 212 -3.81 12.53 -4.10
C PRO A 212 -4.09 13.76 -3.25
N GLU A 213 -5.36 14.16 -3.14
CA GLU A 213 -5.76 15.39 -2.44
C GLU A 213 -6.59 15.11 -1.19
N THR A 214 -7.10 13.87 -1.01
CA THR A 214 -7.99 13.53 0.10
C THR A 214 -7.43 12.39 0.95
N GLU A 215 -8.06 12.14 2.11
CA GLU A 215 -7.64 11.06 3.01
C GLU A 215 -8.08 9.68 2.53
N TRP A 216 -9.17 9.63 1.77
CA TRP A 216 -9.71 8.41 1.25
C TRP A 216 -9.04 8.01 -0.06
N VAL A 217 -8.70 6.74 -0.16
CA VAL A 217 -8.19 6.09 -1.38
C VAL A 217 -9.19 5.00 -1.77
N CYS A 218 -9.73 5.08 -2.99
CA CYS A 218 -10.58 4.03 -3.51
C CYS A 218 -9.76 3.06 -4.37
N LEU A 219 -9.96 1.78 -4.13
CA LEU A 219 -9.46 0.67 -4.93
C LEU A 219 -10.61 0.09 -5.73
N GLU A 220 -10.53 0.18 -7.04
CA GLU A 220 -11.35 -0.62 -7.95
C GLU A 220 -10.46 -1.74 -8.47
N ALA A 221 -10.59 -2.92 -7.84
CA ALA A 221 -9.63 -4.01 -7.95
C ALA A 221 -10.26 -5.26 -8.56
N GLU A 222 -9.48 -5.95 -9.36
CA GLU A 222 -9.80 -7.26 -9.93
C GLU A 222 -8.56 -8.17 -9.85
N THR A 223 -8.76 -9.40 -9.39
CA THR A 223 -7.72 -10.44 -9.43
C THR A 223 -7.98 -11.42 -10.56
N LEU A 224 -7.05 -11.45 -11.49
CA LEU A 224 -7.06 -12.32 -12.66
C LEU A 224 -6.17 -13.54 -12.39
N LEU A 225 -6.64 -14.72 -12.78
CA LEU A 225 -5.91 -15.99 -12.62
C LEU A 225 -5.57 -16.60 -13.98
N GLY A 226 -4.32 -16.99 -14.14
CA GLY A 226 -3.78 -17.73 -15.26
C GLY A 226 -2.78 -18.76 -14.73
N SER A 227 -1.62 -18.88 -15.35
CA SER A 227 -0.48 -19.63 -14.79
C SER A 227 0.09 -18.92 -13.54
N ASN A 228 -0.08 -17.60 -13.46
CA ASN A 228 0.18 -16.74 -12.30
C ASN A 228 -1.09 -15.95 -11.96
N GLY A 229 -1.14 -15.34 -10.78
CA GLY A 229 -2.16 -14.37 -10.43
C GLY A 229 -1.69 -12.93 -10.69
N LEU A 230 -2.61 -12.07 -11.07
CA LEU A 230 -2.42 -10.63 -11.21
C LEU A 230 -3.56 -9.89 -10.51
N ALA A 231 -3.24 -9.10 -9.48
CA ALA A 231 -4.19 -8.11 -8.99
C ALA A 231 -3.95 -6.79 -9.75
N ASP A 232 -4.99 -6.33 -10.43
CA ASP A 232 -5.03 -5.08 -11.17
C ASP A 232 -5.99 -4.12 -10.48
N THR A 233 -5.51 -2.92 -10.14
CA THR A 233 -6.25 -1.99 -9.31
C THR A 233 -6.22 -0.58 -9.89
N ALA A 234 -7.38 -0.05 -10.23
CA ALA A 234 -7.55 1.37 -10.47
C ALA A 234 -7.59 2.12 -9.13
N LEU A 235 -6.82 3.20 -9.01
CA LEU A 235 -6.72 4.01 -7.81
C LEU A 235 -7.42 5.36 -8.01
N TRP A 236 -8.23 5.74 -7.01
CA TRP A 236 -9.00 6.99 -7.01
C TRP A 236 -8.90 7.67 -5.65
N ASP A 237 -9.08 8.98 -5.64
CA ASP A 237 -9.49 9.75 -4.48
C ASP A 237 -10.86 10.39 -4.74
N GLU A 238 -11.40 11.15 -3.79
CA GLU A 238 -12.73 11.79 -3.94
C GLU A 238 -12.77 12.86 -5.06
N ARG A 239 -11.60 13.28 -5.57
CA ARG A 239 -11.47 14.23 -6.67
C ARG A 239 -11.41 13.55 -8.04
N GLY A 240 -11.05 12.26 -8.10
CA GLY A 240 -10.99 11.51 -9.34
C GLY A 240 -9.87 10.48 -9.39
N ARG A 241 -9.56 10.01 -10.60
CA ARG A 241 -8.51 9.03 -10.83
C ARG A 241 -7.15 9.58 -10.39
N ILE A 242 -6.44 8.81 -9.55
CA ILE A 242 -5.07 9.15 -9.11
C ILE A 242 -4.01 8.24 -9.72
N GLY A 243 -4.39 7.05 -10.20
CA GLY A 243 -3.39 6.15 -10.76
C GLY A 243 -3.86 4.71 -10.89
N ARG A 244 -2.88 3.80 -10.84
CA ARG A 244 -3.06 2.35 -10.93
C ARG A 244 -2.03 1.64 -10.07
N ALA A 245 -2.43 0.50 -9.49
CA ALA A 245 -1.53 -0.46 -8.85
C ALA A 245 -1.63 -1.83 -9.53
N ALA A 246 -0.54 -2.60 -9.49
CA ALA A 246 -0.51 -3.98 -9.94
C ALA A 246 0.35 -4.82 -8.99
N GLN A 247 -0.04 -6.09 -8.80
CA GLN A 247 0.67 -7.05 -7.95
C GLN A 247 0.72 -8.40 -8.68
N THR A 248 1.91 -9.00 -8.80
CA THR A 248 2.08 -10.39 -9.21
C THR A 248 1.81 -11.30 -8.02
N LEU A 249 1.00 -12.32 -8.18
CA LEU A 249 0.56 -13.20 -7.09
C LEU A 249 1.07 -14.62 -7.26
N LEU A 250 1.71 -15.14 -6.21
CA LEU A 250 1.83 -16.57 -6.00
C LEU A 250 0.49 -17.08 -5.46
N VAL A 251 -0.18 -17.94 -6.21
CA VAL A 251 -1.44 -18.57 -5.81
C VAL A 251 -1.18 -20.07 -5.59
N ARG A 252 -1.54 -20.59 -4.42
CA ARG A 252 -1.41 -22.02 -4.11
C ARG A 252 -2.47 -22.47 -3.11
N PRO A 253 -2.87 -23.76 -3.14
CA PRO A 253 -3.69 -24.34 -2.08
C PRO A 253 -3.00 -24.18 -0.72
N ARG A 254 -3.79 -24.03 0.35
CA ARG A 254 -3.31 -24.19 1.71
C ARG A 254 -3.00 -25.65 1.99
N ALA A 255 -1.93 -25.90 2.72
CA ALA A 255 -1.60 -27.25 3.20
C ALA A 255 -2.58 -27.66 4.30
#